data_acee3951f60ee4b4ac5f9121037c9203
#
_entry.id   acee3951f60ee4b4ac5f9121037c9203
#
_cell.length_a   1.000
_cell.length_b   1.000
_cell.length_c   1.000
_cell.angle_alpha   90.00
_cell.angle_beta   90.00
_cell.angle_gamma   90.00
#
_symmetry.space_group_name_H-M   'P 1'
#
loop_
_entity.id
_entity.type
_entity.pdbx_description
1 polymer ?
#
loop_
_entity_poly.entity_id
_entity_poly.type
_entity_poly.pdbx_seq_one_letter_code
_entity_poly.pdbx_strand_id
1 'polypeptide(L)'
;MDIQRAKEEIKRAVQAYLATDDIGRPLIPAVRQRPILLMGPPGVGKTQIMEQIAQECDIALVAYTITHHTRQSAVGLPFIRERNYGGHTRSVTEYTMSEIIASVYAAMERTGKKNGILFIDEINCVSETLAPTMLQFLQCKTFGNQAVPGGWVIVAAGNPPEYNKSVREFDLVTLDRVRRIDIEPKLSVWQDYARAHRLHPAVTAYLELRPQHFYKIENDVDGVQFVTARGWEDLSAYLQAADCLLYTSPSPR
;
A
#
# COMPACT_ATOMS: atom_id res chain seq x y z
N MET A 1 -7.60 -0.70 -14.75
CA MET A 1 -7.06 0.59 -15.30
C MET A 1 -5.54 0.63 -15.16
N ASP A 2 -4.83 1.52 -15.87
CA ASP A 2 -3.38 1.68 -15.68
C ASP A 2 -3.03 2.40 -14.35
N ILE A 3 -1.77 2.27 -13.94
CA ILE A 3 -1.28 2.78 -12.65
C ILE A 3 -1.34 4.31 -12.52
N GLN A 4 -1.17 5.05 -13.62
CA GLN A 4 -1.24 6.50 -13.60
C GLN A 4 -2.67 6.99 -13.36
N ARG A 5 -3.65 6.37 -14.00
CA ARG A 5 -5.06 6.66 -13.74
C ARG A 5 -5.47 6.28 -12.33
N ALA A 6 -4.97 5.15 -11.83
CA ALA A 6 -5.21 4.75 -10.44
C ALA A 6 -4.65 5.79 -9.46
N LYS A 7 -3.43 6.30 -9.70
CA LYS A 7 -2.83 7.39 -8.91
C LYS A 7 -3.72 8.63 -8.86
N GLU A 8 -4.19 9.10 -10.02
CA GLU A 8 -5.05 10.28 -10.09
C GLU A 8 -6.40 10.07 -9.37
N GLU A 9 -6.97 8.89 -9.49
CA GLU A 9 -8.23 8.54 -8.83
C GLU A 9 -8.09 8.49 -7.30
N ILE A 10 -6.98 7.92 -6.81
CA ILE A 10 -6.66 7.88 -5.37
C ILE A 10 -6.39 9.30 -4.86
N LYS A 11 -5.61 10.08 -5.58
CA LYS A 11 -5.31 11.47 -5.22
C LYS A 11 -6.58 12.30 -5.07
N ARG A 12 -7.52 12.21 -6.02
CA ARG A 12 -8.83 12.86 -5.93
C ARG A 12 -9.62 12.39 -4.71
N ALA A 13 -9.62 11.10 -4.42
CA ALA A 13 -10.30 10.56 -3.25
C ALA A 13 -9.67 11.07 -1.95
N VAL A 14 -8.34 11.09 -1.85
CA VAL A 14 -7.60 11.63 -0.71
C VAL A 14 -7.95 13.11 -0.50
N GLN A 15 -7.90 13.92 -1.55
CA GLN A 15 -8.26 15.33 -1.49
C GLN A 15 -9.71 15.55 -1.02
N ALA A 16 -10.65 14.77 -1.57
CA ALA A 16 -12.05 14.84 -1.16
C ALA A 16 -12.29 14.42 0.31
N TYR A 17 -11.56 13.42 0.79
CA TYR A 17 -11.68 12.93 2.17
C TYR A 17 -11.01 13.86 3.20
N LEU A 18 -10.02 14.62 2.77
CA LEU A 18 -9.33 15.60 3.61
C LEU A 18 -9.95 17.01 3.52
N ALA A 19 -10.86 17.24 2.57
CA ALA A 19 -11.53 18.53 2.41
C ALA A 19 -12.40 18.87 3.63
N THR A 20 -12.31 20.13 4.09
CA THR A 20 -13.05 20.66 5.23
C THR A 20 -13.92 21.85 4.82
N ASP A 21 -14.96 22.10 5.59
CA ASP A 21 -15.75 23.32 5.52
C ASP A 21 -15.01 24.52 6.13
N ASP A 22 -15.63 25.70 6.07
CA ASP A 22 -15.08 26.96 6.61
C ASP A 22 -14.83 26.93 8.12
N ILE A 23 -15.39 25.94 8.83
CA ILE A 23 -15.28 25.76 10.29
C ILE A 23 -14.27 24.63 10.61
N GLY A 24 -13.63 24.04 9.58
CA GLY A 24 -12.65 22.96 9.73
C GLY A 24 -13.26 21.56 9.94
N ARG A 25 -14.55 21.35 9.65
CA ARG A 25 -15.20 20.04 9.74
C ARG A 25 -15.02 19.29 8.40
N PRO A 26 -14.73 18.00 8.43
CA PRO A 26 -14.63 17.21 7.20
C PRO A 26 -15.93 17.26 6.38
N LEU A 27 -15.84 17.58 5.10
CA LEU A 27 -16.99 17.55 4.18
C LEU A 27 -17.57 16.14 4.06
N ILE A 28 -16.72 15.12 4.11
CA ILE A 28 -17.12 13.72 4.14
C ILE A 28 -16.72 13.14 5.51
N PRO A 29 -17.69 12.85 6.40
CA PRO A 29 -17.41 12.26 7.70
C PRO A 29 -16.61 10.96 7.59
N ALA A 30 -15.69 10.69 8.53
CA ALA A 30 -14.80 9.54 8.51
C ALA A 30 -15.53 8.17 8.30
N VAL A 31 -16.74 8.05 8.87
CA VAL A 31 -17.59 6.86 8.72
C VAL A 31 -18.09 6.62 7.28
N ARG A 32 -18.13 7.67 6.45
CA ARG A 32 -18.52 7.61 5.03
C ARG A 32 -17.33 7.56 4.08
N GLN A 33 -16.12 7.71 4.58
CA GLN A 33 -14.91 7.60 3.79
C GLN A 33 -14.59 6.11 3.58
N ARG A 34 -14.90 5.59 2.40
CA ARG A 34 -14.61 4.19 2.07
C ARG A 34 -13.10 4.00 1.92
N PRO A 35 -12.47 2.98 2.56
CA PRO A 35 -11.10 2.61 2.27
C PRO A 35 -10.93 2.27 0.79
N ILE A 36 -9.77 2.59 0.24
CA ILE A 36 -9.45 2.26 -1.16
C ILE A 36 -8.75 0.91 -1.18
N LEU A 37 -9.18 0.01 -2.06
CA LEU A 37 -8.59 -1.31 -2.26
C LEU A 37 -7.98 -1.40 -3.66
N LEU A 38 -6.65 -1.40 -3.73
CA LEU A 38 -5.90 -1.58 -4.97
C LEU A 38 -5.68 -3.06 -5.25
N MET A 39 -6.24 -3.56 -6.32
CA MET A 39 -6.00 -4.92 -6.78
C MET A 39 -5.18 -4.88 -8.06
N GLY A 40 -4.05 -5.55 -8.08
CA GLY A 40 -3.20 -5.59 -9.26
C GLY A 40 -2.00 -6.50 -9.10
N PRO A 41 -1.38 -6.91 -10.21
CA PRO A 41 -0.27 -7.84 -10.18
C PRO A 41 0.95 -7.27 -9.44
N PRO A 42 1.89 -8.12 -9.00
CA PRO A 42 3.10 -7.68 -8.31
C PRO A 42 3.98 -6.80 -9.20
N GLY A 43 4.74 -5.89 -8.61
CA GLY A 43 5.74 -5.08 -9.32
C GLY A 43 5.19 -4.00 -10.27
N VAL A 44 3.89 -3.63 -10.18
CA VAL A 44 3.29 -2.56 -11.00
C VAL A 44 3.42 -1.16 -10.39
N GLY A 45 4.05 -1.02 -9.21
CA GLY A 45 4.29 0.28 -8.58
C GLY A 45 3.21 0.73 -7.58
N LYS A 46 2.41 -0.18 -7.00
CA LYS A 46 1.35 0.18 -6.02
C LYS A 46 1.86 1.00 -4.83
N THR A 47 2.98 0.62 -4.24
CA THR A 47 3.60 1.36 -3.12
C THR A 47 4.16 2.71 -3.57
N GLN A 48 4.80 2.74 -4.74
CA GLN A 48 5.44 3.93 -5.28
C GLN A 48 4.45 5.07 -5.57
N ILE A 49 3.24 4.75 -6.07
CA ILE A 49 2.22 5.80 -6.26
C ILE A 49 1.71 6.37 -4.94
N MET A 50 1.77 5.63 -3.83
CA MET A 50 1.41 6.15 -2.51
C MET A 50 2.43 7.20 -2.03
N GLU A 51 3.72 6.95 -2.25
CA GLU A 51 4.78 7.91 -1.94
C GLU A 51 4.62 9.20 -2.75
N GLN A 52 4.35 9.06 -4.05
CA GLN A 52 4.11 10.20 -4.93
C GLN A 52 2.87 11.01 -4.51
N ILE A 53 1.75 10.36 -4.19
CA ILE A 53 0.54 11.05 -3.74
C ILE A 53 0.79 11.77 -2.41
N ALA A 54 1.47 11.13 -1.47
CA ALA A 54 1.79 11.73 -0.18
C ALA A 54 2.66 12.98 -0.34
N GLN A 55 3.64 12.92 -1.24
CA GLN A 55 4.50 14.06 -1.57
C GLN A 55 3.73 15.18 -2.27
N GLU A 56 2.93 14.86 -3.29
CA GLU A 56 2.15 15.84 -4.06
C GLU A 56 1.04 16.52 -3.25
N CYS A 57 0.47 15.83 -2.26
CA CYS A 57 -0.56 16.36 -1.37
C CYS A 57 0.01 16.96 -0.07
N ASP A 58 1.31 16.90 0.11
CA ASP A 58 2.02 17.34 1.33
C ASP A 58 1.45 16.71 2.62
N ILE A 59 1.21 15.39 2.59
CA ILE A 59 0.69 14.61 3.72
C ILE A 59 1.69 13.53 4.16
N ALA A 60 1.48 12.95 5.35
CA ALA A 60 2.30 11.84 5.82
C ALA A 60 1.92 10.53 5.13
N LEU A 61 2.87 9.60 5.06
CA LEU A 61 2.66 8.22 4.60
C LEU A 61 3.15 7.25 5.66
N VAL A 62 2.32 6.28 6.00
CA VAL A 62 2.69 5.06 6.70
C VAL A 62 2.42 3.90 5.77
N ALA A 63 3.48 3.20 5.35
CA ALA A 63 3.39 1.98 4.55
C ALA A 63 3.64 0.78 5.47
N TYR A 64 2.70 -0.15 5.50
CA TYR A 64 2.68 -1.27 6.42
C TYR A 64 2.40 -2.57 5.65
N THR A 65 3.34 -3.52 5.68
CA THR A 65 3.16 -4.84 5.07
C THR A 65 2.63 -5.81 6.12
N ILE A 66 1.43 -6.34 5.90
CA ILE A 66 0.70 -7.09 6.92
C ILE A 66 1.10 -8.57 7.04
N THR A 67 1.75 -9.15 6.03
CA THR A 67 2.04 -10.59 5.94
C THR A 67 2.92 -11.14 7.05
N HIS A 68 3.79 -10.31 7.62
CA HIS A 68 4.72 -10.71 8.69
C HIS A 68 4.14 -10.51 10.09
N HIS A 69 2.87 -10.05 10.19
CA HIS A 69 2.27 -9.71 11.47
C HIS A 69 1.34 -10.80 11.98
N THR A 70 1.45 -11.06 13.28
CA THR A 70 0.50 -11.88 14.00
C THR A 70 -0.71 -11.04 14.41
N ARG A 71 -1.82 -11.69 14.78
CA ARG A 71 -2.98 -10.99 15.33
C ARG A 71 -2.60 -10.13 16.55
N GLN A 72 -1.68 -10.60 17.37
CA GLN A 72 -1.25 -9.89 18.59
C GLN A 72 -0.46 -8.62 18.28
N SER A 73 0.43 -8.65 17.29
CA SER A 73 1.17 -7.44 16.89
C SER A 73 0.27 -6.42 16.18
N ALA A 74 -0.67 -6.90 15.34
CA ALA A 74 -1.56 -6.03 14.60
C ALA A 74 -2.62 -5.36 15.49
N VAL A 75 -3.23 -6.11 16.42
CA VAL A 75 -4.36 -5.66 17.27
C VAL A 75 -3.92 -5.12 18.63
N GLY A 76 -2.78 -5.61 19.14
CA GLY A 76 -2.31 -5.39 20.50
C GLY A 76 -2.48 -6.61 21.40
N LEU A 77 -1.80 -6.60 22.54
CA LEU A 77 -1.85 -7.64 23.54
C LEU A 77 -2.97 -7.38 24.55
N PRO A 78 -3.79 -8.38 24.91
CA PRO A 78 -4.78 -8.24 25.97
C PRO A 78 -4.08 -8.12 27.34
N PHE A 79 -4.57 -7.21 28.17
CA PHE A 79 -4.20 -7.12 29.58
C PHE A 79 -5.41 -6.86 30.45
N ILE A 80 -5.35 -7.27 31.70
CA ILE A 80 -6.44 -7.12 32.66
C ILE A 80 -6.25 -5.79 33.41
N ARG A 81 -7.30 -4.99 33.44
CA ARG A 81 -7.36 -3.74 34.20
C ARG A 81 -8.60 -3.71 35.08
N GLU A 82 -8.45 -3.23 36.30
CA GLU A 82 -9.58 -3.00 37.20
C GLU A 82 -10.21 -1.63 36.91
N ARG A 83 -11.52 -1.62 36.72
CA ARG A 83 -12.33 -0.41 36.54
C ARG A 83 -13.51 -0.43 37.49
N ASN A 84 -13.87 0.76 38.00
CA ASN A 84 -15.04 0.94 38.85
C ASN A 84 -16.24 1.33 37.99
N TYR A 85 -17.30 0.53 38.07
CA TYR A 85 -18.58 0.78 37.41
C TYR A 85 -19.68 0.81 38.46
N GLY A 86 -20.25 2.00 38.71
CA GLY A 86 -21.36 2.17 39.67
C GLY A 86 -21.02 1.75 41.10
N GLY A 87 -19.76 2.00 41.53
CA GLY A 87 -19.29 1.67 42.88
C GLY A 87 -18.74 0.23 43.04
N HIS A 88 -18.79 -0.57 41.99
CA HIS A 88 -18.26 -1.96 42.00
C HIS A 88 -17.00 -2.06 41.13
N THR A 89 -15.89 -2.53 41.70
CA THR A 89 -14.66 -2.84 40.97
C THR A 89 -14.84 -4.11 40.15
N ARG A 90 -14.59 -4.03 38.84
CA ARG A 90 -14.64 -5.15 37.91
C ARG A 90 -13.38 -5.23 37.10
N SER A 91 -12.91 -6.45 36.87
CA SER A 91 -11.81 -6.71 35.95
C SER A 91 -12.32 -6.65 34.51
N VAL A 92 -11.67 -5.86 33.67
CA VAL A 92 -11.97 -5.72 32.24
C VAL A 92 -10.73 -6.05 31.43
N THR A 93 -10.91 -6.67 30.28
CA THR A 93 -9.82 -6.89 29.33
C THR A 93 -9.67 -5.65 28.46
N GLU A 94 -8.50 -5.05 28.46
CA GLU A 94 -8.08 -3.99 27.56
C GLU A 94 -6.96 -4.50 26.65
N TYR A 95 -6.70 -3.79 25.57
CA TYR A 95 -5.62 -4.14 24.65
C TYR A 95 -4.58 -3.02 24.63
N THR A 96 -3.31 -3.38 24.51
CA THR A 96 -2.24 -2.41 24.21
C THR A 96 -2.51 -1.77 22.85
N MET A 97 -1.87 -0.64 22.56
CA MET A 97 -2.05 0.01 21.27
C MET A 97 -1.61 -0.91 20.13
N SER A 98 -2.44 -0.98 19.09
CA SER A 98 -2.11 -1.62 17.82
C SER A 98 -0.83 -1.02 17.25
N GLU A 99 0.10 -1.85 16.77
CA GLU A 99 1.33 -1.41 16.12
C GLU A 99 1.03 -0.56 14.87
N ILE A 100 -0.02 -0.92 14.13
CA ILE A 100 -0.47 -0.15 12.95
C ILE A 100 -0.89 1.26 13.37
N ILE A 101 -1.69 1.40 14.43
CA ILE A 101 -2.13 2.72 14.92
C ILE A 101 -0.97 3.49 15.54
N ALA A 102 -0.08 2.81 16.28
CA ALA A 102 1.12 3.41 16.85
C ALA A 102 2.04 3.98 15.76
N SER A 103 2.18 3.29 14.63
CA SER A 103 2.96 3.77 13.48
C SER A 103 2.39 5.06 12.88
N VAL A 104 1.06 5.21 12.90
CA VAL A 104 0.40 6.45 12.48
C VAL A 104 0.77 7.61 13.41
N TYR A 105 0.67 7.42 14.72
CA TYR A 105 1.05 8.46 15.71
C TYR A 105 2.54 8.81 15.61
N ALA A 106 3.42 7.82 15.49
CA ALA A 106 4.85 8.05 15.30
C ALA A 106 5.16 8.84 14.01
N ALA A 107 4.41 8.59 12.93
CA ALA A 107 4.55 9.36 11.70
C ALA A 107 4.09 10.81 11.89
N MET A 108 2.99 11.05 12.61
CA MET A 108 2.51 12.39 12.94
C MET A 108 3.55 13.17 13.74
N GLU A 109 4.13 12.55 14.77
CA GLU A 109 5.18 13.18 15.59
C GLU A 109 6.43 13.50 14.78
N ARG A 110 6.91 12.54 13.99
CA ARG A 110 8.13 12.70 13.18
C ARG A 110 7.98 13.76 12.09
N THR A 111 6.82 13.84 11.44
CA THR A 111 6.62 14.72 10.27
C THR A 111 5.95 16.05 10.62
N GLY A 112 5.32 16.18 11.79
CA GLY A 112 4.48 17.31 12.18
C GLY A 112 3.15 17.39 11.40
N LYS A 113 2.87 16.42 10.51
CA LYS A 113 1.68 16.40 9.65
C LYS A 113 0.53 15.69 10.33
N LYS A 114 -0.64 16.34 10.38
CA LYS A 114 -1.86 15.76 10.96
C LYS A 114 -2.59 14.83 10.00
N ASN A 115 -2.43 15.04 8.70
CA ASN A 115 -3.09 14.30 7.63
C ASN A 115 -2.13 13.30 7.00
N GLY A 116 -2.64 12.15 6.55
CA GLY A 116 -1.80 11.13 5.95
C GLY A 116 -2.56 10.02 5.23
N ILE A 117 -1.79 9.14 4.62
CA ILE A 117 -2.23 7.86 4.07
C ILE A 117 -1.67 6.74 4.95
N LEU A 118 -2.55 5.86 5.41
CA LEU A 118 -2.17 4.56 5.95
C LEU A 118 -2.32 3.53 4.83
N PHE A 119 -1.18 3.14 4.26
CA PHE A 119 -1.10 2.14 3.21
C PHE A 119 -0.82 0.77 3.81
N ILE A 120 -1.71 -0.20 3.55
CA ILE A 120 -1.60 -1.59 4.03
C ILE A 120 -1.39 -2.48 2.82
N ASP A 121 -0.16 -2.96 2.64
CA ASP A 121 0.17 -3.85 1.53
C ASP A 121 -0.11 -5.31 1.87
N GLU A 122 -0.39 -6.10 0.82
CA GLU A 122 -0.67 -7.53 0.88
C GLU A 122 -1.86 -7.90 1.78
N ILE A 123 -2.89 -7.06 1.83
CA ILE A 123 -4.05 -7.21 2.71
C ILE A 123 -4.80 -8.54 2.54
N ASN A 124 -4.71 -9.16 1.39
CA ASN A 124 -5.34 -10.44 1.08
C ASN A 124 -4.42 -11.67 1.24
N CYS A 125 -3.19 -11.45 1.71
CA CYS A 125 -2.23 -12.51 2.06
C CYS A 125 -2.13 -12.75 3.58
N VAL A 126 -3.01 -12.15 4.37
CA VAL A 126 -3.02 -12.30 5.83
C VAL A 126 -3.42 -13.71 6.28
N SER A 127 -2.94 -14.11 7.46
CA SER A 127 -3.32 -15.39 8.06
C SER A 127 -4.84 -15.49 8.31
N GLU A 128 -5.36 -16.72 8.38
CA GLU A 128 -6.79 -16.98 8.66
C GLU A 128 -7.30 -16.32 9.93
N THR A 129 -6.46 -16.30 10.95
CA THR A 129 -6.81 -15.71 12.24
C THR A 129 -6.83 -14.18 12.24
N LEU A 130 -6.07 -13.55 11.33
CA LEU A 130 -5.97 -12.11 11.25
C LEU A 130 -6.95 -11.51 10.22
N ALA A 131 -7.31 -12.25 9.18
CA ALA A 131 -8.15 -11.75 8.08
C ALA A 131 -9.47 -11.11 8.54
N PRO A 132 -10.29 -11.73 9.41
CA PRO A 132 -11.54 -11.11 9.87
C PRO A 132 -11.33 -9.78 10.59
N THR A 133 -10.25 -9.70 11.39
CA THR A 133 -9.90 -8.49 12.13
C THR A 133 -9.46 -7.37 11.20
N MET A 134 -8.69 -7.69 10.16
CA MET A 134 -8.26 -6.70 9.14
C MET A 134 -9.44 -6.21 8.30
N LEU A 135 -10.37 -7.08 7.94
CA LEU A 135 -11.59 -6.67 7.25
C LEU A 135 -12.44 -5.74 8.12
N GLN A 136 -12.60 -6.06 9.40
CA GLN A 136 -13.27 -5.18 10.34
C GLN A 136 -12.54 -3.83 10.48
N PHE A 137 -11.22 -3.85 10.54
CA PHE A 137 -10.41 -2.63 10.57
C PHE A 137 -10.63 -1.75 9.33
N LEU A 138 -10.63 -2.32 8.14
CA LEU A 138 -10.93 -1.57 6.91
C LEU A 138 -12.31 -0.90 6.97
N GLN A 139 -13.31 -1.58 7.54
CA GLN A 139 -14.67 -1.07 7.64
C GLN A 139 -14.83 0.02 8.69
N CYS A 140 -14.29 -0.23 9.89
CA CYS A 140 -14.53 0.61 11.07
C CYS A 140 -13.40 1.61 11.34
N LYS A 141 -12.22 1.43 10.72
CA LYS A 141 -10.98 2.18 10.99
C LYS A 141 -10.53 2.09 12.45
N THR A 142 -10.88 0.99 13.12
CA THR A 142 -10.59 0.75 14.54
C THR A 142 -10.05 -0.64 14.78
N PHE A 143 -9.15 -0.76 15.75
CA PHE A 143 -8.82 -2.03 16.41
C PHE A 143 -9.32 -1.97 17.85
N GLY A 144 -10.34 -2.76 18.19
CA GLY A 144 -10.98 -2.69 19.49
C GLY A 144 -11.52 -1.29 19.79
N ASN A 145 -11.01 -0.66 20.84
CA ASN A 145 -11.37 0.70 21.25
C ASN A 145 -10.45 1.80 20.68
N GLN A 146 -9.49 1.44 19.82
CA GLN A 146 -8.51 2.37 19.27
C GLN A 146 -8.85 2.68 17.81
N ALA A 147 -8.99 3.95 17.49
CA ALA A 147 -9.31 4.43 16.15
C ALA A 147 -8.07 5.03 15.47
N VAL A 148 -8.02 4.91 14.15
CA VAL A 148 -7.10 5.70 13.32
C VAL A 148 -7.44 7.17 13.49
N PRO A 149 -6.45 8.06 13.72
CA PRO A 149 -6.70 9.49 13.87
C PRO A 149 -7.45 10.08 12.68
N GLY A 150 -8.28 11.11 12.95
CA GLY A 150 -8.93 11.88 11.89
C GLY A 150 -7.91 12.48 10.94
N GLY A 151 -8.26 12.61 9.65
CA GLY A 151 -7.31 13.08 8.62
C GLY A 151 -6.43 11.99 8.00
N TRP A 152 -6.63 10.71 8.37
CA TRP A 152 -5.92 9.59 7.77
C TRP A 152 -6.83 8.77 6.86
N VAL A 153 -6.36 8.60 5.62
CA VAL A 153 -7.05 7.81 4.59
C VAL A 153 -6.43 6.42 4.53
N ILE A 154 -7.27 5.38 4.61
CA ILE A 154 -6.79 4.00 4.49
C ILE A 154 -6.79 3.60 3.02
N VAL A 155 -5.64 3.15 2.53
CA VAL A 155 -5.46 2.51 1.23
C VAL A 155 -4.88 1.14 1.46
N ALA A 156 -5.56 0.11 1.00
CA ALA A 156 -5.07 -1.27 1.07
C ALA A 156 -4.68 -1.75 -0.33
N ALA A 157 -3.70 -2.62 -0.41
CA ALA A 157 -3.30 -3.26 -1.67
C ALA A 157 -3.28 -4.77 -1.54
N GLY A 158 -3.60 -5.45 -2.63
CA GLY A 158 -3.55 -6.90 -2.74
C GLY A 158 -3.18 -7.34 -4.15
N ASN A 159 -2.82 -8.61 -4.27
CA ASN A 159 -2.55 -9.25 -5.56
C ASN A 159 -3.73 -10.15 -5.94
N PRO A 160 -4.10 -10.25 -7.22
CA PRO A 160 -5.08 -11.22 -7.68
C PRO A 160 -4.64 -12.68 -7.43
N PRO A 161 -5.58 -13.63 -7.29
CA PRO A 161 -5.27 -15.04 -6.98
C PRO A 161 -4.35 -15.73 -7.99
N GLU A 162 -4.36 -15.28 -9.24
CA GLU A 162 -3.52 -15.83 -10.31
C GLU A 162 -2.02 -15.67 -10.03
N TYR A 163 -1.66 -14.68 -9.21
CA TYR A 163 -0.26 -14.34 -8.90
C TYR A 163 0.23 -14.87 -7.56
N ASN A 164 -0.67 -15.27 -6.67
CA ASN A 164 -0.30 -15.78 -5.36
C ASN A 164 -1.35 -16.77 -4.84
N LYS A 165 -0.97 -18.04 -4.68
CA LYS A 165 -1.85 -19.11 -4.19
C LYS A 165 -2.30 -18.94 -2.74
N SER A 166 -1.61 -18.12 -1.96
CA SER A 166 -1.94 -17.83 -0.56
C SER A 166 -2.98 -16.71 -0.41
N VAL A 167 -3.42 -16.13 -1.52
CA VAL A 167 -4.38 -15.03 -1.56
C VAL A 167 -5.79 -15.52 -1.25
N ARG A 168 -6.51 -14.72 -0.48
CA ARG A 168 -7.94 -14.90 -0.21
C ARG A 168 -8.75 -13.92 -1.04
N GLU A 169 -9.86 -14.39 -1.53
CA GLU A 169 -10.86 -13.53 -2.15
C GLU A 169 -11.67 -12.81 -1.08
N PHE A 170 -11.99 -11.55 -1.35
CA PHE A 170 -12.88 -10.78 -0.50
C PHE A 170 -14.34 -11.12 -0.82
N ASP A 171 -15.15 -11.28 0.21
CA ASP A 171 -16.58 -11.47 0.06
C ASP A 171 -17.28 -10.18 -0.45
N LEU A 172 -18.49 -10.34 -0.96
CA LEU A 172 -19.28 -9.23 -1.49
C LEU A 172 -19.58 -8.16 -0.44
N VAL A 173 -19.73 -8.55 0.82
CA VAL A 173 -19.99 -7.61 1.93
C VAL A 173 -18.80 -6.70 2.17
N THR A 174 -17.59 -7.24 2.09
CA THR A 174 -16.35 -6.46 2.19
C THR A 174 -16.17 -5.55 0.97
N LEU A 175 -16.39 -6.09 -0.24
CA LEU A 175 -16.24 -5.32 -1.47
C LEU A 175 -17.23 -4.15 -1.56
N ASP A 176 -18.45 -4.28 -1.03
CA ASP A 176 -19.41 -3.17 -0.97
C ASP A 176 -18.95 -2.02 -0.06
N ARG A 177 -18.09 -2.28 0.91
CA ARG A 177 -17.61 -1.30 1.89
C ARG A 177 -16.28 -0.63 1.54
N VAL A 178 -15.61 -1.10 0.51
CA VAL A 178 -14.36 -0.53 -0.01
C VAL A 178 -14.56 0.05 -1.39
N ARG A 179 -13.64 0.92 -1.80
CA ARG A 179 -13.56 1.41 -3.18
C ARG A 179 -12.49 0.62 -3.91
N ARG A 180 -12.89 -0.41 -4.64
CA ARG A 180 -11.97 -1.26 -5.39
C ARG A 180 -11.48 -0.57 -6.67
N ILE A 181 -10.17 -0.65 -6.91
CA ILE A 181 -9.49 -0.18 -8.11
C ILE A 181 -8.62 -1.32 -8.62
N ASP A 182 -8.94 -1.84 -9.80
CA ASP A 182 -8.16 -2.89 -10.45
C ASP A 182 -7.12 -2.27 -11.38
N ILE A 183 -5.84 -2.64 -11.17
CA ILE A 183 -4.68 -2.13 -11.89
C ILE A 183 -4.17 -3.18 -12.86
N GLU A 184 -3.87 -2.75 -14.06
CA GLU A 184 -3.27 -3.57 -15.13
C GLU A 184 -1.93 -2.96 -15.55
N PRO A 185 -0.89 -3.78 -15.79
CA PRO A 185 0.38 -3.30 -16.29
C PRO A 185 0.22 -2.77 -17.72
N LYS A 186 0.76 -1.57 -17.98
CA LYS A 186 0.70 -0.93 -19.29
C LYS A 186 2.05 -0.37 -19.67
N LEU A 187 2.66 -0.91 -20.73
CA LEU A 187 3.99 -0.54 -21.19
C LEU A 187 4.13 0.96 -21.49
N SER A 188 3.15 1.56 -22.18
CA SER A 188 3.24 2.98 -22.54
C SER A 188 3.35 3.90 -21.30
N VAL A 189 2.60 3.60 -20.24
CA VAL A 189 2.66 4.35 -18.98
C VAL A 189 4.00 4.14 -18.27
N TRP A 190 4.51 2.91 -18.30
CA TRP A 190 5.83 2.62 -17.75
C TRP A 190 6.96 3.30 -18.55
N GLN A 191 6.85 3.38 -19.88
CA GLN A 191 7.81 4.10 -20.71
C GLN A 191 7.87 5.60 -20.40
N ASP A 192 6.72 6.23 -20.11
CA ASP A 192 6.68 7.64 -19.68
C ASP A 192 7.38 7.82 -18.33
N TYR A 193 7.14 6.91 -17.39
CA TYR A 193 7.87 6.84 -16.12
C TYR A 193 9.37 6.64 -16.35
N ALA A 194 9.76 5.69 -17.20
CA ALA A 194 11.15 5.37 -17.50
C ALA A 194 11.91 6.58 -18.07
N ARG A 195 11.28 7.35 -18.95
CA ARG A 195 11.86 8.61 -19.49
C ARG A 195 12.01 9.67 -18.41
N ALA A 196 10.99 9.87 -17.57
CA ALA A 196 11.02 10.85 -16.49
C ALA A 196 12.11 10.55 -15.46
N HIS A 197 12.37 9.27 -15.18
CA HIS A 197 13.36 8.80 -14.20
C HIS A 197 14.71 8.47 -14.83
N ARG A 198 14.88 8.72 -16.14
CA ARG A 198 16.13 8.48 -16.88
C ARG A 198 16.65 7.05 -16.73
N LEU A 199 15.76 6.07 -16.89
CA LEU A 199 16.16 4.67 -16.89
C LEU A 199 17.11 4.37 -18.05
N HIS A 200 17.88 3.29 -17.91
CA HIS A 200 18.93 2.96 -18.88
C HIS A 200 18.36 2.76 -20.29
N PRO A 201 18.94 3.42 -21.33
CA PRO A 201 18.36 3.47 -22.68
C PRO A 201 18.29 2.09 -23.35
N ALA A 202 19.18 1.16 -23.02
CA ALA A 202 19.12 -0.20 -23.56
C ALA A 202 17.83 -0.95 -23.12
N VAL A 203 17.34 -0.71 -21.90
CA VAL A 203 16.10 -1.32 -21.38
C VAL A 203 14.90 -0.76 -22.12
N THR A 204 14.83 0.57 -22.28
CA THR A 204 13.71 1.21 -22.98
C THR A 204 13.67 0.82 -24.45
N ALA A 205 14.82 0.83 -25.15
CA ALA A 205 14.92 0.40 -26.54
C ALA A 205 14.56 -1.07 -26.73
N TYR A 206 15.00 -1.96 -25.83
CA TYR A 206 14.62 -3.36 -25.88
C TYR A 206 13.09 -3.55 -25.80
N LEU A 207 12.43 -2.86 -24.88
CA LEU A 207 10.99 -2.96 -24.70
C LEU A 207 10.18 -2.28 -25.83
N GLU A 208 10.75 -1.33 -26.54
CA GLU A 208 10.17 -0.80 -27.78
C GLU A 208 10.16 -1.85 -28.89
N LEU A 209 11.22 -2.63 -28.99
CA LEU A 209 11.35 -3.73 -29.98
C LEU A 209 10.57 -5.00 -29.57
N ARG A 210 10.41 -5.23 -28.28
CA ARG A 210 9.80 -6.44 -27.70
C ARG A 210 8.77 -6.10 -26.61
N PRO A 211 7.68 -5.41 -26.95
CA PRO A 211 6.68 -4.96 -25.97
C PRO A 211 6.02 -6.11 -25.19
N GLN A 212 5.93 -7.31 -25.79
CA GLN A 212 5.39 -8.50 -25.13
C GLN A 212 6.25 -9.00 -23.97
N HIS A 213 7.49 -8.56 -23.83
CA HIS A 213 8.37 -8.93 -22.72
C HIS A 213 8.24 -8.00 -21.51
N PHE A 214 7.43 -6.94 -21.59
CA PHE A 214 7.29 -5.97 -20.51
C PHE A 214 6.74 -6.58 -19.22
N TYR A 215 5.69 -7.38 -19.35
CA TYR A 215 5.07 -8.04 -18.21
C TYR A 215 4.65 -9.44 -18.62
N LYS A 216 5.31 -10.44 -18.02
CA LYS A 216 5.10 -11.84 -18.38
C LYS A 216 5.26 -12.70 -17.14
N ILE A 217 4.31 -13.58 -16.89
CA ILE A 217 4.39 -14.61 -15.86
C ILE A 217 3.99 -15.91 -16.51
N GLU A 218 4.91 -16.84 -16.63
CA GLU A 218 4.72 -18.15 -17.24
C GLU A 218 5.14 -19.25 -16.26
N ASN A 219 4.32 -20.29 -16.20
CA ASN A 219 4.66 -21.53 -15.53
C ASN A 219 5.17 -22.49 -16.60
N ASP A 220 6.45 -22.78 -16.59
CA ASP A 220 7.06 -23.77 -17.45
C ASP A 220 7.46 -25.01 -16.64
N VAL A 221 7.87 -26.08 -17.34
CA VAL A 221 8.32 -27.36 -16.75
C VAL A 221 9.52 -27.15 -15.81
N ASP A 222 10.35 -26.14 -16.10
CA ASP A 222 11.54 -25.77 -15.32
C ASP A 222 11.26 -24.79 -14.16
N GLY A 223 10.00 -24.36 -13.97
CA GLY A 223 9.61 -23.45 -12.89
C GLY A 223 8.80 -22.23 -13.34
N VAL A 224 8.66 -21.25 -12.44
CA VAL A 224 7.96 -19.99 -12.73
C VAL A 224 8.95 -18.99 -13.30
N GLN A 225 8.77 -18.62 -14.56
CA GLN A 225 9.49 -17.50 -15.17
C GLN A 225 8.61 -16.25 -15.12
N PHE A 226 9.14 -15.15 -14.61
CA PHE A 226 8.39 -13.91 -14.55
C PHE A 226 9.26 -12.69 -14.83
N VAL A 227 8.66 -11.71 -15.47
CA VAL A 227 9.21 -10.38 -15.70
C VAL A 227 8.15 -9.35 -15.32
N THR A 228 8.55 -8.36 -14.54
CA THR A 228 7.65 -7.29 -14.06
C THR A 228 8.26 -5.92 -14.33
N ALA A 229 7.46 -4.87 -14.20
CA ALA A 229 7.93 -3.48 -14.31
C ALA A 229 9.07 -3.16 -13.33
N ARG A 230 9.01 -3.70 -12.10
CA ARG A 230 10.09 -3.58 -11.10
C ARG A 230 11.38 -4.25 -11.58
N GLY A 231 11.29 -5.46 -12.15
CA GLY A 231 12.47 -6.17 -12.65
C GLY A 231 13.21 -5.39 -13.74
N TRP A 232 12.50 -4.67 -14.60
CA TRP A 232 13.11 -3.78 -15.59
C TRP A 232 13.79 -2.56 -14.97
N GLU A 233 13.22 -2.01 -13.90
CA GLU A 233 13.82 -0.91 -13.14
C GLU A 233 15.10 -1.37 -12.43
N ASP A 234 15.07 -2.52 -11.78
CA ASP A 234 16.24 -3.14 -11.13
C ASP A 234 17.36 -3.42 -12.14
N LEU A 235 17.03 -3.97 -13.32
CA LEU A 235 17.98 -4.19 -14.40
C LEU A 235 18.57 -2.87 -14.90
N SER A 236 17.76 -1.83 -15.04
CA SER A 236 18.22 -0.49 -15.43
C SER A 236 19.24 0.06 -14.44
N ALA A 237 18.94 -0.02 -13.13
CA ALA A 237 19.86 0.44 -12.09
C ALA A 237 21.18 -0.35 -12.11
N TYR A 238 21.10 -1.66 -12.31
CA TYR A 238 22.29 -2.51 -12.44
C TYR A 238 23.16 -2.11 -13.64
N LEU A 239 22.55 -1.91 -14.82
CA LEU A 239 23.29 -1.50 -16.04
C LEU A 239 23.94 -0.13 -15.87
N GLN A 240 23.24 0.85 -15.29
CA GLN A 240 23.81 2.16 -14.99
C GLN A 240 25.03 2.07 -14.07
N ALA A 241 24.95 1.24 -13.03
CA ALA A 241 26.08 1.02 -12.12
C ALA A 241 27.25 0.31 -12.82
N ALA A 242 26.96 -0.68 -13.66
CA ALA A 242 27.99 -1.40 -14.42
C ALA A 242 28.72 -0.49 -15.41
N ASP A 243 28.00 0.36 -16.14
CA ASP A 243 28.60 1.35 -17.04
C ASP A 243 29.52 2.31 -16.29
N CYS A 244 29.11 2.81 -15.12
CA CYS A 244 29.98 3.64 -14.29
C CYS A 244 31.28 2.94 -13.91
N LEU A 245 31.24 1.65 -13.56
CA LEU A 245 32.43 0.88 -13.20
C LEU A 245 33.36 0.65 -14.38
N LEU A 246 32.82 0.43 -15.58
CA LEU A 246 33.60 0.23 -16.81
C LEU A 246 34.33 1.52 -17.22
N TYR A 247 33.70 2.68 -17.08
CA TYR A 247 34.31 3.98 -17.42
C TYR A 247 35.30 4.50 -16.36
N THR A 248 35.19 4.05 -15.11
CA THR A 248 36.12 4.44 -14.03
C THR A 248 37.31 3.50 -13.87
N SER A 249 37.32 2.37 -14.57
CA SER A 249 38.49 1.47 -14.60
C SER A 249 39.63 2.12 -15.39
N PRO A 250 40.83 2.31 -14.80
CA PRO A 250 41.95 2.84 -15.57
C PRO A 250 42.26 1.90 -16.73
N SER A 251 42.33 2.48 -17.95
CA SER A 251 42.71 1.75 -19.16
C SER A 251 44.02 1.00 -18.89
N PRO A 252 44.11 -0.30 -19.15
CA PRO A 252 45.38 -1.01 -19.03
C PRO A 252 46.37 -0.37 -20.02
N ARG A 253 47.49 0.13 -19.51
CA ARG A 253 48.63 0.60 -20.28
C ARG A 253 49.36 -0.57 -20.89
#